data_dd1774c967e4825c1e74e21da6d9b147
#
_entry.id   dd1774c967e4825c1e74e21da6d9b147
#
_cell.length_a   1.000
_cell.length_b   1.000
_cell.length_c   1.000
_cell.angle_alpha   90.00
_cell.angle_beta   90.00
_cell.angle_gamma   90.00
#
_symmetry.space_group_name_H-M   'P 1'
#
loop_
_entity.id
_entity.type
_entity.pdbx_description
1 polymer ?
#
loop_
_entity_poly.entity_id
_entity_poly.type
_entity_poly.pdbx_seq_one_letter_code
_entity_poly.pdbx_strand_id
1 'polypeptide(L)'
;CIFPEGQITRTGTLLPFRRGFERVMKGRTAPIIPVHLDRVWGSIFSFNRRRFLWKIPEHLPYPVTVSFGTPLPPSTTTHELRAKIRALGEAAWQLRKSHRQPLHREFIRSMRRYPFRFAMADQNRPRVSALQALIGSIVLARTLRPHWDRQDRVGVLLPPTVAGALVNV
;
A
#
# COMPACT_ATOMS: atom_id res chain seq x y z
N CYS A 1 18.48 -12.69 15.53
CA CYS A 1 17.73 -11.87 14.58
C CYS A 1 18.52 -10.61 14.24
N ILE A 2 18.57 -10.23 12.96
CA ILE A 2 19.30 -9.05 12.47
C ILE A 2 18.33 -8.19 11.67
N PHE A 3 18.32 -6.89 11.92
CA PHE A 3 17.60 -5.90 11.13
C PHE A 3 18.59 -5.20 10.19
N PRO A 4 18.70 -5.62 8.92
CA PRO A 4 19.77 -5.15 8.03
C PRO A 4 19.63 -3.68 7.62
N GLU A 5 18.46 -3.07 7.83
CA GLU A 5 18.23 -1.62 7.63
C GLU A 5 19.00 -0.77 8.65
N GLY A 6 19.27 -1.31 9.85
CA GLY A 6 20.01 -0.63 10.92
C GLY A 6 19.30 0.56 11.55
N GLN A 7 18.05 0.81 11.18
CA GLN A 7 17.22 1.87 11.74
C GLN A 7 15.72 1.61 11.44
N ILE A 8 14.84 2.28 12.16
CA ILE A 8 13.40 2.26 11.88
C ILE A 8 13.10 3.25 10.74
N THR A 9 12.35 2.80 9.74
CA THR A 9 11.93 3.66 8.61
C THR A 9 11.08 4.85 9.08
N ARG A 10 11.30 6.01 8.49
CA ARG A 10 10.48 7.22 8.72
C ARG A 10 9.41 7.42 7.65
N THR A 11 9.44 6.62 6.59
CA THR A 11 8.54 6.73 5.42
C THR A 11 7.61 5.53 5.29
N GLY A 12 7.83 4.45 6.03
CA GLY A 12 7.09 3.20 5.92
C GLY A 12 7.56 2.31 4.76
N THR A 13 8.63 2.69 4.07
CA THR A 13 9.24 1.92 2.98
C THR A 13 10.45 1.15 3.47
N LEU A 14 10.78 0.04 2.78
CA LEU A 14 11.96 -0.77 3.05
C LEU A 14 13.22 0.04 2.71
N LEU A 15 14.06 0.29 3.71
CA LEU A 15 15.28 1.06 3.57
C LEU A 15 16.38 0.25 2.85
N PRO A 16 17.46 0.92 2.39
CA PRO A 16 18.65 0.23 1.94
C PRO A 16 19.27 -0.61 3.06
N PHE A 17 19.69 -1.83 2.74
CA PHE A 17 20.34 -2.70 3.71
C PHE A 17 21.82 -2.34 3.87
N ARG A 18 22.30 -2.42 5.10
CA ARG A 18 23.71 -2.23 5.42
C ARG A 18 24.46 -3.55 5.31
N ARG A 19 25.69 -3.51 4.85
CA ARG A 19 26.56 -4.71 4.71
C ARG A 19 26.97 -5.37 6.03
N GLY A 20 26.48 -4.88 7.16
CA GLY A 20 26.81 -5.41 8.48
C GLY A 20 26.47 -6.89 8.65
N PHE A 21 25.33 -7.34 8.06
CA PHE A 21 24.95 -8.74 8.14
C PHE A 21 25.91 -9.67 7.37
N GLU A 22 26.47 -9.23 6.23
CA GLU A 22 27.47 -10.00 5.47
C GLU A 22 28.73 -10.26 6.31
N ARG A 23 29.13 -9.28 7.12
CA ARG A 23 30.26 -9.46 8.05
C ARG A 23 29.93 -10.48 9.13
N VAL A 24 28.71 -10.48 9.67
CA VAL A 24 28.25 -11.46 10.66
C VAL A 24 28.20 -12.87 10.07
N MET A 25 27.82 -13.00 8.79
CA MET A 25 27.70 -14.29 8.11
C MET A 25 29.03 -14.82 7.58
N LYS A 26 30.07 -13.99 7.48
CA LYS A 26 31.39 -14.41 6.99
C LYS A 26 31.95 -15.57 7.81
N GLY A 27 32.25 -16.69 7.15
CA GLY A 27 32.75 -17.89 7.79
C GLY A 27 31.73 -18.72 8.59
N ARG A 28 30.43 -18.37 8.47
CA ARG A 28 29.34 -19.15 9.08
C ARG A 28 28.73 -20.11 8.07
N THR A 29 28.20 -21.24 8.59
CA THR A 29 27.48 -22.24 7.78
C THR A 29 25.96 -22.15 7.94
N ALA A 30 25.47 -21.35 8.89
CA ALA A 30 24.05 -21.19 9.17
C ALA A 30 23.30 -20.52 7.98
N PRO A 31 22.12 -21.01 7.58
CA PRO A 31 21.33 -20.40 6.52
C PRO A 31 20.76 -19.03 6.98
N ILE A 32 20.54 -18.15 6.00
CA ILE A 32 19.85 -16.88 6.21
C ILE A 32 18.36 -17.10 5.93
N ILE A 33 17.51 -16.86 6.91
CA ILE A 33 16.04 -16.92 6.72
C ILE A 33 15.53 -15.48 6.57
N PRO A 34 15.08 -15.08 5.36
CA PRO A 34 14.49 -13.77 5.15
C PRO A 34 13.13 -13.69 5.83
N VAL A 35 12.89 -12.60 6.56
CA VAL A 35 11.63 -12.35 7.27
C VAL A 35 11.11 -10.97 6.91
N HIS A 36 9.83 -10.88 6.57
CA HIS A 36 9.13 -9.63 6.32
C HIS A 36 8.03 -9.41 7.36
N LEU A 37 7.98 -8.20 7.92
CA LEU A 37 6.94 -7.75 8.83
C LEU A 37 5.99 -6.82 8.07
N ASP A 38 4.76 -7.26 7.81
CA ASP A 38 3.72 -6.43 7.18
C ASP A 38 2.80 -5.79 8.23
N ARG A 39 2.26 -4.62 7.91
CA ARG A 39 1.33 -3.84 8.72
C ARG A 39 1.92 -3.22 9.98
N VAL A 40 3.23 -3.16 10.14
CA VAL A 40 3.87 -2.49 11.29
C VAL A 40 3.75 -0.96 11.19
N TRP A 41 3.61 -0.42 9.97
CA TRP A 41 3.41 1.01 9.75
C TRP A 41 2.01 1.46 10.23
N GLY A 42 1.97 2.45 11.11
CA GLY A 42 0.75 2.88 11.81
C GLY A 42 0.69 2.40 13.26
N SER A 43 1.50 1.39 13.65
CA SER A 43 1.64 0.95 15.03
C SER A 43 2.31 2.03 15.91
N ILE A 44 2.23 1.88 17.22
CA ILE A 44 2.92 2.76 18.16
C ILE A 44 4.44 2.78 17.95
N PHE A 45 5.01 1.69 17.41
CA PHE A 45 6.44 1.54 17.12
C PHE A 45 6.88 2.07 15.75
N SER A 46 6.03 2.80 15.04
CA SER A 46 6.37 3.40 13.73
C SER A 46 6.42 4.93 13.82
N PHE A 47 7.12 5.58 12.88
CA PHE A 47 7.14 7.04 12.75
C PHE A 47 5.94 7.62 12.00
N ASN A 48 4.86 6.86 11.85
CA ASN A 48 3.63 7.37 11.23
C ASN A 48 3.15 8.63 11.98
N ARG A 49 2.72 9.66 11.23
CA ARG A 49 2.34 10.98 11.75
C ARG A 49 3.50 11.72 12.47
N ARG A 50 4.76 11.43 12.14
CA ARG A 50 5.98 12.01 12.73
C ARG A 50 6.12 11.83 14.24
N ARG A 51 5.36 10.90 14.86
CA ARG A 51 5.42 10.59 16.28
C ARG A 51 5.81 9.12 16.47
N PHE A 52 6.68 8.87 17.41
CA PHE A 52 7.10 7.53 17.84
C PHE A 52 6.63 7.31 19.27
N LEU A 53 5.99 6.17 19.57
CA LEU A 53 5.41 5.75 20.86
C LEU A 53 4.20 6.58 21.35
N TRP A 54 4.25 7.90 21.30
CA TRP A 54 3.22 8.81 21.84
C TRP A 54 2.06 9.02 20.86
N LYS A 55 1.36 7.94 20.51
CA LYS A 55 0.16 7.98 19.67
C LYS A 55 -0.78 6.83 19.99
N ILE A 56 -2.05 7.04 19.77
CA ILE A 56 -3.07 6.00 19.87
C ILE A 56 -2.95 5.11 18.64
N PRO A 57 -2.84 3.77 18.78
CA PRO A 57 -2.82 2.85 17.65
C PRO A 57 -4.13 2.93 16.86
N GLU A 58 -4.06 2.75 15.55
CA GLU A 58 -5.25 2.79 14.68
C GLU A 58 -6.20 1.59 14.93
N HIS A 59 -5.64 0.50 15.46
CA HIS A 59 -6.37 -0.72 15.80
C HIS A 59 -5.84 -1.31 17.10
N LEU A 60 -6.75 -1.90 17.90
CA LEU A 60 -6.40 -2.65 19.10
C LEU A 60 -7.31 -3.91 19.18
N PRO A 61 -6.76 -5.16 19.11
CA PRO A 61 -5.34 -5.48 18.93
C PRO A 61 -4.79 -5.05 17.57
N TYR A 62 -3.49 -4.75 17.50
CA TYR A 62 -2.85 -4.29 16.27
C TYR A 62 -2.40 -5.50 15.43
N PRO A 63 -2.99 -5.73 14.25
CA PRO A 63 -2.67 -6.89 13.45
C PRO A 63 -1.30 -6.73 12.77
N VAL A 64 -0.42 -7.71 12.92
CA VAL A 64 0.87 -7.80 12.25
C VAL A 64 0.96 -9.14 11.53
N THR A 65 1.45 -9.13 10.30
CA THR A 65 1.74 -10.35 9.55
C THR A 65 3.24 -10.55 9.47
N VAL A 66 3.70 -11.72 9.86
CA VAL A 66 5.10 -12.14 9.77
C VAL A 66 5.21 -13.18 8.66
N SER A 67 6.00 -12.88 7.62
CA SER A 67 6.21 -13.79 6.50
C SER A 67 7.65 -14.30 6.52
N PHE A 68 7.83 -15.62 6.48
CA PHE A 68 9.11 -16.27 6.41
C PHE A 68 9.37 -16.73 4.97
N GLY A 69 10.56 -16.44 4.45
CA GLY A 69 10.99 -16.92 3.15
C GLY A 69 11.80 -18.21 3.23
N THR A 70 12.10 -18.78 2.07
CA THR A 70 12.99 -19.96 1.98
C THR A 70 14.38 -19.63 2.49
N PRO A 71 15.04 -20.57 3.19
CA PRO A 71 16.42 -20.40 3.63
C PRO A 71 17.36 -20.08 2.45
N LEU A 72 18.24 -19.11 2.64
CA LEU A 72 19.26 -18.69 1.68
C LEU A 72 20.66 -19.10 2.17
N PRO A 73 21.63 -19.29 1.26
CA PRO A 73 22.98 -19.62 1.64
C PRO A 73 23.66 -18.46 2.41
N PRO A 74 24.63 -18.76 3.28
CA PRO A 74 25.37 -17.75 4.06
C PRO A 74 26.08 -16.70 3.22
N SER A 75 26.41 -17.04 1.95
CA SER A 75 27.05 -16.17 0.98
C SER A 75 26.13 -15.17 0.29
N THR A 76 24.83 -15.17 0.61
CA THR A 76 23.84 -14.27 0.02
C THR A 76 24.21 -12.81 0.25
N THR A 77 24.20 -12.03 -0.83
CA THR A 77 24.55 -10.61 -0.79
C THR A 77 23.40 -9.75 -0.22
N THR A 78 23.76 -8.54 0.21
CA THR A 78 22.79 -7.52 0.68
C THR A 78 21.68 -7.27 -0.35
N HIS A 79 22.04 -7.20 -1.63
CA HIS A 79 21.11 -6.93 -2.71
C HIS A 79 20.11 -8.08 -2.90
N GLU A 80 20.61 -9.31 -2.95
CA GLU A 80 19.78 -10.52 -3.09
C GLU A 80 18.83 -10.68 -1.90
N LEU A 81 19.33 -10.53 -0.67
CA LEU A 81 18.50 -10.59 0.54
C LEU A 81 17.38 -9.56 0.50
N ARG A 82 17.71 -8.31 0.11
CA ARG A 82 16.71 -7.24 0.01
C ARG A 82 15.65 -7.56 -1.06
N ALA A 83 16.04 -8.12 -2.20
CA ALA A 83 15.09 -8.54 -3.25
C ALA A 83 14.14 -9.64 -2.75
N LYS A 84 14.65 -10.63 -2.00
CA LYS A 84 13.82 -11.69 -1.40
C LYS A 84 12.85 -11.15 -0.35
N ILE A 85 13.29 -10.26 0.54
CA ILE A 85 12.40 -9.64 1.54
C ILE A 85 11.33 -8.75 0.86
N ARG A 86 11.69 -8.06 -0.22
CA ARG A 86 10.72 -7.30 -1.02
C ARG A 86 9.65 -8.19 -1.64
N ALA A 87 10.04 -9.32 -2.23
CA ALA A 87 9.12 -10.30 -2.78
C ALA A 87 8.16 -10.86 -1.71
N LEU A 88 8.65 -11.12 -0.48
CA LEU A 88 7.78 -11.49 0.64
C LEU A 88 6.77 -10.39 0.98
N GLY A 89 7.17 -9.12 0.91
CA GLY A 89 6.27 -7.99 1.13
C GLY A 89 5.19 -7.90 0.04
N GLU A 90 5.54 -8.16 -1.21
CA GLU A 90 4.59 -8.22 -2.33
C GLU A 90 3.60 -9.37 -2.14
N ALA A 91 4.06 -10.55 -1.74
CA ALA A 91 3.19 -11.69 -1.42
C ALA A 91 2.24 -11.40 -0.26
N ALA A 92 2.74 -10.82 0.83
CA ALA A 92 1.93 -10.40 1.98
C ALA A 92 0.87 -9.35 1.57
N TRP A 93 1.21 -8.43 0.67
CA TRP A 93 0.27 -7.48 0.09
C TRP A 93 -0.84 -8.17 -0.70
N GLN A 94 -0.53 -9.17 -1.53
CA GLN A 94 -1.54 -9.91 -2.31
C GLN A 94 -2.52 -10.66 -1.40
N LEU A 95 -2.04 -11.33 -0.35
CA LEU A 95 -2.88 -11.97 0.66
C LEU A 95 -3.86 -10.97 1.31
N ARG A 96 -3.39 -9.78 1.62
CA ARG A 96 -4.17 -8.71 2.22
C ARG A 96 -5.18 -8.08 1.25
N LYS A 97 -4.89 -8.08 -0.05
CA LYS A 97 -5.74 -7.50 -1.10
C LYS A 97 -7.12 -8.15 -1.14
N SER A 98 -7.21 -9.46 -0.91
CA SER A 98 -8.48 -10.20 -0.89
C SER A 98 -9.45 -9.73 0.19
N HIS A 99 -8.95 -9.14 1.29
CA HIS A 99 -9.74 -8.62 2.40
C HIS A 99 -10.10 -7.13 2.27
N ARG A 100 -9.65 -6.45 1.20
CA ARG A 100 -9.95 -5.05 0.99
C ARG A 100 -11.21 -4.88 0.17
N GLN A 101 -12.01 -3.90 0.55
CA GLN A 101 -13.13 -3.47 -0.26
C GLN A 101 -12.62 -2.87 -1.58
N PRO A 102 -13.23 -3.22 -2.72
CA PRO A 102 -12.92 -2.57 -3.99
C PRO A 102 -13.08 -1.05 -3.90
N LEU A 103 -12.23 -0.32 -4.62
CA LEU A 103 -12.17 1.15 -4.57
C LEU A 103 -13.55 1.79 -4.81
N HIS A 104 -14.30 1.32 -5.79
CA HIS A 104 -15.63 1.83 -6.11
C HIS A 104 -16.64 1.67 -4.95
N ARG A 105 -16.59 0.56 -4.21
CA ARG A 105 -17.46 0.36 -3.05
C ARG A 105 -17.14 1.31 -1.91
N GLU A 106 -15.85 1.51 -1.63
CA GLU A 106 -15.43 2.44 -0.57
C GLU A 106 -15.71 3.89 -0.97
N PHE A 107 -15.52 4.25 -2.24
CA PHE A 107 -15.92 5.54 -2.79
C PHE A 107 -17.42 5.79 -2.58
N ILE A 108 -18.30 4.90 -3.04
CA ILE A 108 -19.75 5.03 -2.88
C ILE A 108 -20.13 5.17 -1.40
N ARG A 109 -19.57 4.33 -0.54
CA ARG A 109 -19.81 4.35 0.91
C ARG A 109 -19.42 5.69 1.53
N SER A 110 -18.23 6.20 1.19
CA SER A 110 -17.71 7.48 1.67
C SER A 110 -18.55 8.65 1.19
N MET A 111 -18.90 8.68 -0.10
CA MET A 111 -19.70 9.76 -0.69
C MET A 111 -21.14 9.81 -0.14
N ARG A 112 -21.73 8.64 0.12
CA ARG A 112 -23.08 8.56 0.74
C ARG A 112 -23.10 8.99 2.19
N ARG A 113 -22.00 8.77 2.93
CA ARG A 113 -21.92 9.13 4.34
C ARG A 113 -21.91 10.63 4.59
N TYR A 114 -21.29 11.40 3.67
CA TYR A 114 -21.14 12.85 3.77
C TYR A 114 -21.42 13.55 2.43
N PRO A 115 -22.67 13.57 1.94
CA PRO A 115 -22.99 13.97 0.56
C PRO A 115 -22.62 15.41 0.23
N PHE A 116 -22.70 16.32 1.18
CA PHE A 116 -22.42 17.75 0.98
C PHE A 116 -20.98 18.16 1.29
N ARG A 117 -20.15 17.20 1.76
CA ARG A 117 -18.74 17.47 2.02
C ARG A 117 -17.99 17.72 0.70
N PHE A 118 -16.99 18.59 0.74
CA PHE A 118 -16.03 18.74 -0.35
C PHE A 118 -15.34 17.40 -0.63
N ALA A 119 -15.34 16.99 -1.91
CA ALA A 119 -14.72 15.74 -2.34
C ALA A 119 -13.48 15.97 -3.18
N MET A 120 -13.55 16.82 -4.20
CA MET A 120 -12.45 17.06 -5.14
C MET A 120 -12.60 18.40 -5.86
N ALA A 121 -11.54 18.84 -6.53
CA ALA A 121 -11.50 20.03 -7.36
C ALA A 121 -10.53 19.87 -8.52
N ASP A 122 -10.74 20.61 -9.59
CA ASP A 122 -9.76 20.85 -10.66
C ASP A 122 -9.85 22.30 -11.15
N GLN A 123 -9.08 22.65 -12.17
CA GLN A 123 -9.06 24.02 -12.73
C GLN A 123 -10.43 24.48 -13.25
N ASN A 124 -11.20 23.56 -13.83
CA ASN A 124 -12.51 23.85 -14.42
C ASN A 124 -13.65 23.75 -13.40
N ARG A 125 -13.44 23.00 -12.33
CA ARG A 125 -14.41 22.75 -11.26
C ARG A 125 -13.75 22.94 -9.90
N PRO A 126 -13.70 24.17 -9.39
CA PRO A 126 -12.97 24.49 -8.14
C PRO A 126 -13.60 23.86 -6.90
N ARG A 127 -14.84 23.38 -7.01
CA ARG A 127 -15.50 22.70 -5.89
C ARG A 127 -16.50 21.67 -6.39
N VAL A 128 -16.25 20.39 -6.05
CA VAL A 128 -17.17 19.28 -6.29
C VAL A 128 -17.51 18.63 -4.96
N SER A 129 -18.80 18.56 -4.64
CA SER A 129 -19.28 17.87 -3.43
C SER A 129 -19.28 16.36 -3.64
N ALA A 130 -19.37 15.61 -2.54
CA ALA A 130 -19.45 14.15 -2.57
C ALA A 130 -20.68 13.66 -3.38
N LEU A 131 -21.81 14.33 -3.25
CA LEU A 131 -23.01 14.01 -4.03
C LEU A 131 -22.80 14.25 -5.54
N GLN A 132 -22.20 15.38 -5.91
CA GLN A 132 -21.89 15.68 -7.31
C GLN A 132 -20.90 14.66 -7.89
N ALA A 133 -19.88 14.26 -7.11
CA ALA A 133 -18.93 13.23 -7.51
C ALA A 133 -19.64 11.87 -7.72
N LEU A 134 -20.55 11.49 -6.82
CA LEU A 134 -21.32 10.24 -6.95
C LEU A 134 -22.24 10.26 -8.20
N ILE A 135 -22.97 11.36 -8.42
CA ILE A 135 -23.80 11.52 -9.62
C ILE A 135 -22.93 11.47 -10.88
N GLY A 136 -21.80 12.21 -10.90
CA GLY A 136 -20.86 12.21 -12.01
C GLY A 136 -20.32 10.82 -12.35
N SER A 137 -19.94 10.02 -11.35
CA SER A 137 -19.45 8.65 -11.57
C SER A 137 -20.54 7.73 -12.14
N ILE A 138 -21.81 7.87 -11.68
CA ILE A 138 -22.94 7.09 -12.21
C ILE A 138 -23.23 7.48 -13.67
N VAL A 139 -23.21 8.77 -13.99
CA VAL A 139 -23.42 9.25 -15.37
C VAL A 139 -22.31 8.72 -16.27
N LEU A 140 -21.05 8.86 -15.88
CA LEU A 140 -19.90 8.33 -16.64
C LEU A 140 -19.99 6.82 -16.84
N ALA A 141 -20.30 6.08 -15.80
CA ALA A 141 -20.47 4.63 -15.89
C ALA A 141 -21.56 4.22 -16.90
N ARG A 142 -22.71 4.92 -16.89
CA ARG A 142 -23.79 4.65 -17.85
C ARG A 142 -23.41 4.98 -19.28
N THR A 143 -22.70 6.10 -19.49
CA THR A 143 -22.28 6.55 -20.82
C THR A 143 -21.19 5.67 -21.40
N LEU A 144 -20.24 5.23 -20.58
CA LEU A 144 -19.06 4.49 -21.03
C LEU A 144 -19.30 2.98 -21.13
N ARG A 145 -20.21 2.42 -20.34
CA ARG A 145 -20.50 0.98 -20.30
C ARG A 145 -20.72 0.35 -21.69
N PRO A 146 -21.49 0.93 -22.62
CA PRO A 146 -21.68 0.33 -23.93
C PRO A 146 -20.39 0.19 -24.75
N HIS A 147 -19.37 1.04 -24.47
CA HIS A 147 -18.11 1.07 -25.21
C HIS A 147 -17.11 0.04 -24.72
N TRP A 148 -17.21 -0.44 -23.48
CA TRP A 148 -16.28 -1.39 -22.90
C TRP A 148 -16.92 -2.70 -22.41
N ASP A 149 -18.22 -2.86 -22.66
CA ASP A 149 -18.91 -4.12 -22.34
C ASP A 149 -18.24 -5.28 -23.09
N ARG A 150 -17.89 -6.34 -22.37
CA ARG A 150 -17.13 -7.51 -22.84
C ARG A 150 -15.60 -7.34 -22.90
N GLN A 151 -15.02 -6.29 -22.32
CA GLN A 151 -13.57 -6.15 -22.23
C GLN A 151 -13.10 -6.42 -20.79
N ASP A 152 -12.11 -7.31 -20.65
CA ASP A 152 -11.49 -7.60 -19.34
C ASP A 152 -10.63 -6.44 -18.83
N ARG A 153 -10.16 -5.60 -19.74
CA ARG A 153 -9.27 -4.46 -19.43
C ARG A 153 -9.58 -3.27 -20.34
N VAL A 154 -9.70 -2.12 -19.71
CA VAL A 154 -9.90 -0.85 -20.42
C VAL A 154 -8.74 0.08 -20.10
N GLY A 155 -8.07 0.60 -21.12
CA GLY A 155 -7.04 1.63 -20.98
C GLY A 155 -7.69 3.00 -20.81
N VAL A 156 -7.32 3.74 -19.76
CA VAL A 156 -7.80 5.10 -19.50
C VAL A 156 -6.64 6.06 -19.63
N LEU A 157 -6.72 6.99 -20.60
CA LEU A 157 -5.76 8.07 -20.78
C LEU A 157 -6.50 9.41 -20.66
N LEU A 158 -6.47 9.98 -19.46
CA LEU A 158 -7.14 11.23 -19.15
C LEU A 158 -6.19 12.18 -18.38
N PRO A 159 -6.34 13.50 -18.57
CA PRO A 159 -5.59 14.46 -17.74
C PRO A 159 -6.02 14.35 -16.28
N PRO A 160 -5.23 14.90 -15.33
CA PRO A 160 -5.52 14.90 -13.90
C PRO A 160 -6.66 15.86 -13.55
N THR A 161 -7.89 15.50 -13.94
CA THR A 161 -9.14 16.24 -13.75
C THR A 161 -10.11 15.47 -12.88
N VAL A 162 -11.18 16.14 -12.43
CA VAL A 162 -12.30 15.51 -11.73
C VAL A 162 -12.87 14.35 -12.56
N ALA A 163 -13.06 14.53 -13.87
CA ALA A 163 -13.55 13.47 -14.76
C ALA A 163 -12.59 12.27 -14.78
N GLY A 164 -11.28 12.52 -14.90
CA GLY A 164 -10.25 11.47 -14.86
C GLY A 164 -10.27 10.68 -13.55
N ALA A 165 -10.50 11.34 -12.41
CA ALA A 165 -10.64 10.68 -11.12
C ALA A 165 -11.91 9.82 -11.05
N LEU A 166 -13.04 10.32 -11.57
CA LEU A 166 -14.34 9.63 -11.51
C LEU A 166 -14.42 8.39 -12.41
N VAL A 167 -13.69 8.35 -13.53
CA VAL A 167 -13.63 7.18 -14.41
C VAL A 167 -12.95 5.98 -13.76
N ASN A 168 -12.08 6.21 -12.76
CA ASN A 168 -11.37 5.16 -12.03
C ASN A 168 -12.16 4.54 -10.87
N VAL A 169 -13.37 4.97 -10.61
CA VAL A 169 -14.25 4.49 -9.53
C VAL A 169 -15.54 3.93 -10.03
#